data_5e1473922aaf9e7cfbf74dea540c9be6
#
_entry.id   5e1473922aaf9e7cfbf74dea540c9be6
#
_cell.length_a   1.000
_cell.length_b   1.000
_cell.length_c   1.000
_cell.angle_alpha   90.00
_cell.angle_beta   90.00
_cell.angle_gamma   90.00
#
_symmetry.space_group_name_H-M   'P 1'
#
loop_
_entity.id
_entity.type
_entity.pdbx_description
1 polymer ?
#
loop_
_entity_poly.entity_id
_entity_poly.type
_entity_poly.pdbx_seq_one_letter_code
_entity_poly.pdbx_strand_id
1 'polypeptide(L)'
;MSIVFRSKHVLVYSMTESRKISNFFWAFIVFLGSLGLLLVAISSYLGMDFFIFSEEFCDFPFIPDYIYFPFIPQGAAMAFYGIGGLFICFYLWSIILWDVGGGYDIFNKKEKKVRFVRWGFPGKNRRIILEIPMNEIHSIRIITGVKEGDIFTRTLTFESIIYMETIEQGFIPLTRIEDNLTPPEIAHKAGELSLFLGVPLFY
;
A
#
# COMPACT_ATOMS: atom_id res chain seq x y z
N MET A 1 -2.83 10.26 -4.84
CA MET A 1 -2.19 11.61 -4.77
C MET A 1 -3.26 12.68 -4.63
N SER A 2 -3.28 13.43 -3.52
CA SER A 2 -4.25 14.50 -3.26
C SER A 2 -3.54 15.83 -3.01
N ILE A 3 -4.18 16.94 -3.45
CA ILE A 3 -3.63 18.29 -3.20
C ILE A 3 -3.90 18.64 -1.73
N VAL A 4 -2.85 18.89 -0.96
CA VAL A 4 -2.95 19.32 0.44
C VAL A 4 -2.93 20.83 0.55
N PHE A 5 -2.10 21.47 -0.27
CA PHE A 5 -1.93 22.92 -0.23
C PHE A 5 -1.59 23.47 -1.60
N ARG A 6 -2.26 24.56 -1.98
CA ARG A 6 -2.04 25.29 -3.24
C ARG A 6 -1.91 26.78 -2.97
N SER A 7 -0.79 27.34 -3.36
CA SER A 7 -0.52 28.78 -3.38
C SER A 7 0.08 29.18 -4.71
N LYS A 8 0.17 30.49 -5.00
CA LYS A 8 0.82 31.00 -6.21
C LYS A 8 2.28 30.51 -6.37
N HIS A 9 2.95 30.21 -5.26
CA HIS A 9 4.38 29.87 -5.24
C HIS A 9 4.69 28.48 -4.69
N VAL A 10 3.74 27.82 -4.05
CA VAL A 10 3.95 26.51 -3.44
C VAL A 10 2.78 25.59 -3.76
N LEU A 11 3.09 24.41 -4.25
CA LEU A 11 2.15 23.34 -4.51
C LEU A 11 2.61 22.09 -3.74
N VAL A 12 1.71 21.51 -2.94
CA VAL A 12 2.01 20.33 -2.11
C VAL A 12 0.99 19.24 -2.38
N TYR A 13 1.49 18.10 -2.80
CA TYR A 13 0.71 16.87 -2.94
C TYR A 13 1.02 15.92 -1.79
N SER A 14 -0.01 15.28 -1.23
CA SER A 14 0.16 14.18 -0.28
C SER A 14 0.13 12.85 -1.01
N MET A 15 1.05 11.98 -0.63
CA MET A 15 1.11 10.58 -1.02
C MET A 15 0.81 9.72 0.18
N THR A 16 -0.36 9.09 0.21
CA THR A 16 -0.74 8.13 1.26
C THR A 16 -0.71 6.74 0.66
N GLU A 17 0.17 5.89 1.14
CA GLU A 17 0.35 4.56 0.56
C GLU A 17 -0.09 3.45 1.52
N SER A 18 0.48 3.45 2.70
CA SER A 18 0.28 2.36 3.67
C SER A 18 -1.10 2.38 4.32
N ARG A 19 -1.74 3.55 4.42
CA ARG A 19 -3.05 3.73 5.08
C ARG A 19 -4.25 3.56 4.15
N LYS A 20 -4.13 2.74 3.12
CA LYS A 20 -5.29 2.35 2.31
C LYS A 20 -6.19 1.42 3.14
N ILE A 21 -7.52 1.58 3.01
CA ILE A 21 -8.51 0.72 3.70
C ILE A 21 -8.26 -0.77 3.41
N SER A 22 -7.86 -1.09 2.19
CA SER A 22 -7.51 -2.44 1.78
C SER A 22 -6.39 -3.05 2.65
N ASN A 23 -5.35 -2.26 3.01
CA ASN A 23 -4.24 -2.75 3.82
C ASN A 23 -4.69 -3.07 5.25
N PHE A 24 -5.59 -2.25 5.83
CA PHE A 24 -6.20 -2.54 7.12
C PHE A 24 -7.03 -3.82 7.09
N PHE A 25 -7.81 -4.00 6.03
CA PHE A 25 -8.63 -5.20 5.84
C PHE A 25 -7.78 -6.47 5.80
N TRP A 26 -6.72 -6.48 4.98
CA TRP A 26 -5.81 -7.62 4.89
C TRP A 26 -5.03 -7.87 6.18
N ALA A 27 -4.54 -6.83 6.85
CA ALA A 27 -3.87 -6.96 8.14
C ALA A 27 -4.80 -7.56 9.20
N PHE A 28 -6.10 -7.21 9.18
CA PHE A 28 -7.10 -7.75 10.09
C PHE A 28 -7.43 -9.22 9.79
N ILE A 29 -7.56 -9.59 8.50
CA ILE A 29 -7.78 -11.00 8.11
C ILE A 29 -6.61 -11.88 8.56
N VAL A 30 -5.37 -11.45 8.32
CA VAL A 30 -4.18 -12.18 8.75
C VAL A 30 -4.13 -12.31 10.26
N PHE A 31 -4.53 -11.26 11.00
CA PHE A 31 -4.63 -11.30 12.46
C PHE A 31 -5.63 -12.36 12.95
N LEU A 32 -6.86 -12.31 12.43
CA LEU A 32 -7.90 -13.27 12.82
C LEU A 32 -7.54 -14.72 12.45
N GLY A 33 -7.00 -14.91 11.25
CA GLY A 33 -6.54 -16.23 10.80
C GLY A 33 -5.45 -16.80 11.70
N SER A 34 -4.43 -15.97 12.02
CA SER A 34 -3.33 -16.37 12.90
C SER A 34 -3.80 -16.67 14.32
N LEU A 35 -4.70 -15.83 14.84
CA LEU A 35 -5.30 -16.05 16.17
C LEU A 35 -6.12 -17.33 16.20
N GLY A 36 -6.92 -17.58 15.16
CA GLY A 36 -7.70 -18.80 15.03
C GLY A 36 -6.84 -20.06 15.06
N LEU A 37 -5.74 -20.06 14.26
CA LEU A 37 -4.77 -21.18 14.25
C LEU A 37 -4.15 -21.41 15.63
N LEU A 38 -3.80 -20.36 16.36
CA LEU A 38 -3.25 -20.47 17.71
C LEU A 38 -4.27 -20.98 18.71
N LEU A 39 -5.52 -20.51 18.63
CA LEU A 39 -6.58 -21.01 19.52
C LEU A 39 -6.83 -22.51 19.32
N VAL A 40 -6.86 -22.99 18.06
CA VAL A 40 -6.98 -24.42 17.77
C VAL A 40 -5.77 -25.19 18.29
N ALA A 41 -4.57 -24.67 18.12
CA ALA A 41 -3.35 -25.32 18.61
C ALA A 41 -3.35 -25.43 20.15
N ILE A 42 -3.74 -24.37 20.85
CA ILE A 42 -3.84 -24.34 22.32
C ILE A 42 -4.95 -25.30 22.79
N SER A 43 -6.12 -25.30 22.16
CA SER A 43 -7.21 -26.22 22.44
C SER A 43 -6.75 -27.67 22.32
N SER A 44 -6.07 -28.00 21.21
CA SER A 44 -5.50 -29.33 20.97
C SER A 44 -4.43 -29.72 22.00
N TYR A 45 -3.61 -28.78 22.47
CA TYR A 45 -2.59 -29.02 23.50
C TYR A 45 -3.21 -29.27 24.87
N LEU A 46 -4.22 -28.48 25.24
CA LEU A 46 -4.87 -28.58 26.54
C LEU A 46 -5.92 -29.70 26.62
N GLY A 47 -6.26 -30.30 25.47
CA GLY A 47 -7.36 -31.29 25.41
C GLY A 47 -8.71 -30.70 25.78
N MET A 48 -8.88 -29.37 25.65
CA MET A 48 -10.14 -28.70 25.93
C MET A 48 -10.83 -28.32 24.61
N ASP A 49 -12.09 -28.66 24.49
CA ASP A 49 -12.91 -28.29 23.33
C ASP A 49 -13.28 -26.80 23.41
N PHE A 50 -12.37 -25.92 23.08
CA PHE A 50 -12.63 -24.47 23.04
C PHE A 50 -13.65 -24.06 21.97
N PHE A 51 -13.94 -24.94 21.01
CA PHE A 51 -14.89 -24.73 19.92
C PHE A 51 -16.31 -25.29 20.23
N ILE A 52 -16.63 -25.57 21.48
CA ILE A 52 -18.05 -25.70 21.86
C ILE A 52 -18.66 -24.29 21.81
N PHE A 53 -18.76 -23.74 20.61
CA PHE A 53 -19.67 -22.65 20.32
C PHE A 53 -21.08 -23.26 20.34
N SER A 54 -21.76 -23.10 21.50
CA SER A 54 -23.17 -23.34 21.72
C SER A 54 -23.78 -24.60 21.04
N GLU A 55 -24.49 -25.37 21.78
CA GLU A 55 -25.28 -26.55 21.35
C GLU A 55 -26.11 -26.29 20.07
N GLU A 56 -26.40 -25.02 19.73
CA GLU A 56 -27.15 -24.60 18.56
C GLU A 56 -26.44 -24.80 17.22
N PHE A 57 -25.11 -24.92 17.20
CA PHE A 57 -24.32 -25.16 15.94
C PHE A 57 -24.05 -26.65 15.68
N CYS A 58 -24.35 -27.53 16.63
CA CYS A 58 -24.21 -28.99 16.49
C CYS A 58 -25.29 -29.65 15.60
N ASP A 59 -26.37 -28.94 15.26
CA ASP A 59 -27.43 -29.44 14.39
C ASP A 59 -27.09 -29.41 12.88
N PHE A 60 -25.91 -29.02 12.50
CA PHE A 60 -25.47 -29.12 11.10
C PHE A 60 -25.02 -30.57 10.79
N PRO A 61 -25.72 -31.28 9.87
CA PRO A 61 -25.50 -32.71 9.59
C PRO A 61 -24.12 -33.06 8.95
N PHE A 62 -23.26 -32.07 8.72
CA PHE A 62 -21.94 -32.24 8.15
C PHE A 62 -20.78 -32.07 9.16
N ILE A 63 -21.05 -31.70 10.40
CA ILE A 63 -20.01 -31.53 11.43
C ILE A 63 -20.02 -32.78 12.30
N PRO A 64 -18.96 -33.61 12.32
CA PRO A 64 -18.91 -34.75 13.22
C PRO A 64 -18.84 -34.28 14.66
N ASP A 65 -19.60 -34.94 15.54
CA ASP A 65 -19.79 -34.59 16.96
C ASP A 65 -18.50 -34.51 17.80
N TYR A 66 -17.38 -35.03 17.26
CA TYR A 66 -16.07 -35.01 17.93
C TYR A 66 -14.97 -34.80 16.90
N ILE A 67 -14.49 -33.57 16.75
CA ILE A 67 -13.28 -33.29 16.00
C ILE A 67 -12.10 -33.27 16.99
N TYR A 68 -11.57 -34.45 17.30
CA TYR A 68 -10.33 -34.54 18.06
C TYR A 68 -9.13 -34.30 17.13
N PHE A 69 -8.48 -33.15 17.28
CA PHE A 69 -7.22 -32.88 16.59
C PHE A 69 -6.06 -33.25 17.51
N PRO A 70 -5.27 -34.28 17.19
CA PRO A 70 -4.07 -34.60 17.97
C PRO A 70 -3.07 -33.44 17.87
N PHE A 71 -2.45 -33.09 19.00
CA PHE A 71 -1.48 -31.99 19.01
C PHE A 71 -0.28 -32.28 18.08
N ILE A 72 0.19 -33.54 18.04
CA ILE A 72 1.26 -33.98 17.13
C ILE A 72 0.64 -34.87 16.04
N PRO A 73 0.80 -34.52 14.73
CA PRO A 73 1.56 -33.39 14.15
C PRO A 73 0.73 -32.12 13.92
N GLN A 74 -0.60 -32.18 13.96
CA GLN A 74 -1.49 -31.15 13.43
C GLN A 74 -1.49 -29.87 14.28
N GLY A 75 -1.69 -29.98 15.60
CA GLY A 75 -1.69 -28.84 16.50
C GLY A 75 -0.36 -28.11 16.53
N ALA A 76 0.76 -28.85 16.44
CA ALA A 76 2.09 -28.26 16.37
C ALA A 76 2.30 -27.47 15.06
N ALA A 77 1.82 -27.98 13.93
CA ALA A 77 1.87 -27.25 12.66
C ALA A 77 1.01 -25.98 12.72
N MET A 78 -0.21 -26.05 13.28
CA MET A 78 -1.08 -24.88 13.46
C MET A 78 -0.46 -23.84 14.39
N ALA A 79 0.22 -24.25 15.47
CA ALA A 79 0.95 -23.36 16.34
C ALA A 79 2.08 -22.62 15.59
N PHE A 80 2.85 -23.34 14.79
CA PHE A 80 3.94 -22.76 14.00
C PHE A 80 3.42 -21.70 13.01
N TYR A 81 2.39 -22.04 12.22
CA TYR A 81 1.81 -21.09 11.27
C TYR A 81 1.07 -19.94 11.97
N GLY A 82 0.43 -20.18 13.09
CA GLY A 82 -0.22 -19.15 13.90
C GLY A 82 0.78 -18.12 14.44
N ILE A 83 1.90 -18.59 15.00
CA ILE A 83 2.99 -17.71 15.48
C ILE A 83 3.60 -16.94 14.31
N GLY A 84 3.96 -17.63 13.22
CA GLY A 84 4.50 -16.98 12.01
C GLY A 84 3.55 -15.93 11.45
N GLY A 85 2.26 -16.23 11.39
CA GLY A 85 1.23 -15.29 10.95
C GLY A 85 1.09 -14.07 11.86
N LEU A 86 1.24 -14.20 13.18
CA LEU A 86 1.25 -13.06 14.11
C LEU A 86 2.46 -12.15 13.87
N PHE A 87 3.65 -12.70 13.57
CA PHE A 87 4.81 -11.88 13.21
C PHE A 87 4.56 -11.08 11.92
N ILE A 88 3.98 -11.72 10.90
CA ILE A 88 3.60 -11.05 9.65
C ILE A 88 2.54 -9.97 9.94
N CYS A 89 1.54 -10.27 10.76
CA CYS A 89 0.51 -9.31 11.16
C CYS A 89 1.13 -8.10 11.85
N PHE A 90 2.02 -8.31 12.83
CA PHE A 90 2.71 -7.23 13.53
C PHE A 90 3.53 -6.36 12.57
N TYR A 91 4.20 -6.96 11.60
CA TYR A 91 4.92 -6.24 10.56
C TYR A 91 3.98 -5.39 9.68
N LEU A 92 2.85 -5.94 9.22
CA LEU A 92 1.85 -5.21 8.43
C LEU A 92 1.27 -4.02 9.22
N TRP A 93 0.90 -4.22 10.48
CA TRP A 93 0.43 -3.14 11.35
C TRP A 93 1.49 -2.07 11.56
N SER A 94 2.74 -2.45 11.69
CA SER A 94 3.85 -1.50 11.82
C SER A 94 3.98 -0.61 10.58
N ILE A 95 3.88 -1.19 9.38
CA ILE A 95 3.90 -0.42 8.12
C ILE A 95 2.75 0.58 8.08
N ILE A 96 1.53 0.15 8.44
CA ILE A 96 0.32 0.98 8.41
C ILE A 96 0.40 2.12 9.43
N LEU A 97 0.76 1.81 10.69
CA LEU A 97 0.84 2.78 11.77
C LEU A 97 1.90 3.86 11.51
N TRP A 98 3.04 3.46 10.97
CA TRP A 98 4.13 4.38 10.69
C TRP A 98 4.03 5.07 9.33
N ASP A 99 2.99 4.75 8.55
CA ASP A 99 2.76 5.28 7.20
C ASP A 99 4.01 5.17 6.31
N VAL A 100 4.62 3.99 6.32
CA VAL A 100 5.86 3.72 5.57
C VAL A 100 5.57 3.85 4.07
N GLY A 101 6.40 4.63 3.36
CA GLY A 101 6.22 4.92 1.93
C GLY A 101 5.28 6.11 1.64
N GLY A 102 4.52 6.59 2.63
CA GLY A 102 3.77 7.84 2.52
C GLY A 102 4.69 9.06 2.51
N GLY A 103 4.13 10.24 2.22
CA GLY A 103 4.92 11.47 2.23
C GLY A 103 4.28 12.61 1.47
N TYR A 104 5.12 13.57 1.11
CA TYR A 104 4.69 14.80 0.44
C TYR A 104 5.63 15.14 -0.72
N ASP A 105 5.04 15.64 -1.81
CA ASP A 105 5.76 16.22 -2.94
C ASP A 105 5.54 17.73 -2.89
N ILE A 106 6.60 18.49 -2.64
CA ILE A 106 6.57 19.93 -2.43
C ILE A 106 7.26 20.62 -3.59
N PHE A 107 6.49 21.38 -4.36
CA PHE A 107 6.98 22.21 -5.46
C PHE A 107 7.03 23.67 -4.98
N ASN A 108 8.24 24.24 -4.81
CA ASN A 108 8.41 25.59 -4.28
C ASN A 108 9.13 26.51 -5.29
N LYS A 109 8.36 27.41 -5.91
CA LYS A 109 8.90 28.41 -6.87
C LYS A 109 9.82 29.44 -6.23
N LYS A 110 9.58 29.80 -4.95
CA LYS A 110 10.42 30.79 -4.26
C LYS A 110 11.83 30.26 -4.01
N GLU A 111 11.92 29.01 -3.58
CA GLU A 111 13.20 28.34 -3.36
C GLU A 111 13.78 27.75 -4.63
N LYS A 112 13.01 27.74 -5.74
CA LYS A 112 13.36 27.10 -7.01
C LYS A 112 13.77 25.63 -6.84
N LYS A 113 13.09 24.92 -5.96
CA LYS A 113 13.35 23.52 -5.63
C LYS A 113 12.07 22.70 -5.58
N VAL A 114 12.21 21.45 -5.99
CA VAL A 114 11.23 20.41 -5.79
C VAL A 114 11.77 19.46 -4.73
N ARG A 115 10.96 19.15 -3.72
CA ARG A 115 11.33 18.23 -2.63
C ARG A 115 10.36 17.07 -2.60
N PHE A 116 10.87 15.86 -2.70
CA PHE A 116 10.14 14.62 -2.46
C PHE A 116 10.49 14.14 -1.06
N VAL A 117 9.51 14.14 -0.17
CA VAL A 117 9.66 13.65 1.21
C VAL A 117 8.94 12.32 1.33
N ARG A 118 9.65 11.28 1.73
CA ARG A 118 9.06 9.95 1.98
C ARG A 118 9.37 9.51 3.41
N TRP A 119 8.39 8.85 4.01
CA TRP A 119 8.54 8.29 5.35
C TRP A 119 9.03 6.85 5.26
N GLY A 120 10.12 6.56 5.94
CA GLY A 120 10.62 5.20 6.13
C GLY A 120 10.23 4.64 7.51
N PHE A 121 10.80 3.49 7.86
CA PHE A 121 10.70 2.94 9.21
C PHE A 121 11.29 3.88 10.25
N PRO A 122 10.81 3.83 11.53
CA PRO A 122 11.36 4.63 12.60
C PRO A 122 12.84 4.32 12.81
N GLY A 123 13.66 5.38 12.81
CA GLY A 123 15.11 5.30 12.93
C GLY A 123 15.78 6.62 12.56
N LYS A 124 17.10 6.64 12.52
CA LYS A 124 17.88 7.85 12.18
C LYS A 124 17.53 8.42 10.79
N ASN A 125 17.21 7.55 9.83
CA ASN A 125 16.91 7.92 8.44
C ASN A 125 15.43 7.77 8.10
N ARG A 126 14.54 8.10 9.03
CA ARG A 126 13.09 7.99 8.80
C ARG A 126 12.58 8.85 7.66
N ARG A 127 13.22 10.01 7.42
CA ARG A 127 12.85 10.93 6.34
C ARG A 127 13.84 10.76 5.20
N ILE A 128 13.34 10.28 4.07
CA ILE A 128 14.08 10.26 2.82
C ILE A 128 13.67 11.53 2.08
N ILE A 129 14.63 12.43 1.85
CA ILE A 129 14.39 13.70 1.18
C ILE A 129 15.23 13.71 -0.10
N LEU A 130 14.55 13.85 -1.24
CA LEU A 130 15.15 14.08 -2.53
C LEU A 130 14.87 15.54 -2.92
N GLU A 131 15.90 16.34 -3.09
CA GLU A 131 15.79 17.73 -3.54
C GLU A 131 16.30 17.86 -4.97
N ILE A 132 15.50 18.48 -5.81
CA ILE A 132 15.80 18.71 -7.21
C ILE A 132 15.64 20.20 -7.51
N PRO A 133 16.66 20.89 -8.01
CA PRO A 133 16.51 22.27 -8.42
C PRO A 133 15.62 22.36 -9.68
N MET A 134 14.75 23.38 -9.74
CA MET A 134 13.78 23.52 -10.84
C MET A 134 14.43 23.71 -12.22
N ASN A 135 15.64 24.22 -12.28
CA ASN A 135 16.41 24.39 -13.53
C ASN A 135 16.86 23.06 -14.14
N GLU A 136 16.88 21.97 -13.39
CA GLU A 136 17.20 20.64 -13.90
C GLU A 136 15.98 19.93 -14.50
N ILE A 137 14.78 20.44 -14.26
CA ILE A 137 13.54 19.85 -14.77
C ILE A 137 13.40 20.24 -16.25
N HIS A 138 13.45 19.22 -17.11
CA HIS A 138 13.37 19.43 -18.56
C HIS A 138 11.93 19.39 -19.06
N SER A 139 11.17 18.40 -18.64
CA SER A 139 9.79 18.20 -19.13
C SER A 139 8.95 17.36 -18.17
N ILE A 140 7.63 17.42 -18.37
CA ILE A 140 6.70 16.46 -17.81
C ILE A 140 6.23 15.56 -18.93
N ARG A 141 6.24 14.23 -18.70
CA ARG A 141 5.80 13.25 -19.67
C ARG A 141 4.71 12.36 -19.10
N ILE A 142 3.71 12.07 -19.93
CA ILE A 142 2.71 11.04 -19.66
C ILE A 142 3.11 9.80 -20.45
N ILE A 143 3.44 8.72 -19.76
CA ILE A 143 3.74 7.44 -20.39
C ILE A 143 2.56 6.53 -20.14
N THR A 144 1.92 6.10 -21.24
CA THR A 144 0.79 5.15 -21.19
C THR A 144 1.31 3.76 -21.48
N GLY A 145 1.23 2.88 -20.50
CA GLY A 145 1.49 1.47 -20.61
C GLY A 145 0.20 0.68 -20.86
N VAL A 146 0.30 -0.39 -21.64
CA VAL A 146 -0.79 -1.37 -21.78
C VAL A 146 -0.52 -2.48 -20.80
N LYS A 147 -1.40 -2.66 -19.82
CA LYS A 147 -1.37 -3.83 -18.95
C LYS A 147 -2.32 -4.87 -19.53
N GLU A 148 -1.80 -6.03 -19.81
CA GLU A 148 -2.66 -7.19 -20.09
C GLU A 148 -3.56 -7.40 -18.88
N GLY A 149 -4.86 -7.26 -19.09
CA GLY A 149 -5.85 -7.46 -18.04
C GLY A 149 -5.82 -8.91 -17.56
N ASP A 150 -6.40 -9.13 -16.41
CA ASP A 150 -6.56 -10.46 -15.81
C ASP A 150 -7.00 -11.49 -16.85
N ILE A 151 -6.42 -12.69 -16.77
CA ILE A 151 -6.66 -13.84 -17.64
C ILE A 151 -8.17 -14.12 -17.82
N PHE A 152 -8.99 -13.68 -16.88
CA PHE A 152 -10.45 -13.84 -16.90
C PHE A 152 -11.22 -12.77 -17.69
N THR A 153 -10.72 -11.56 -17.84
CA THR A 153 -11.52 -10.45 -18.41
C THR A 153 -11.11 -10.02 -19.81
N ARG A 154 -9.93 -10.43 -20.32
CA ARG A 154 -9.39 -10.02 -21.64
C ARG A 154 -9.50 -8.52 -21.95
N THR A 155 -9.69 -7.68 -20.94
CA THR A 155 -9.77 -6.23 -21.10
C THR A 155 -8.39 -5.63 -21.02
N LEU A 156 -7.97 -4.94 -22.08
CA LEU A 156 -6.75 -4.12 -22.06
C LEU A 156 -7.00 -2.92 -21.14
N THR A 157 -6.29 -2.86 -20.04
CA THR A 157 -6.31 -1.68 -19.17
C THR A 157 -5.14 -0.78 -19.52
N PHE A 158 -5.43 0.47 -19.83
CA PHE A 158 -4.40 1.48 -20.09
C PHE A 158 -4.03 2.14 -18.75
N GLU A 159 -2.80 1.99 -18.35
CA GLU A 159 -2.25 2.65 -17.17
C GLU A 159 -1.35 3.78 -17.61
N SER A 160 -1.67 5.01 -17.20
CA SER A 160 -0.86 6.18 -17.53
C SER A 160 -0.19 6.71 -16.27
N ILE A 161 1.10 6.98 -16.36
CA ILE A 161 1.93 7.49 -15.28
C ILE A 161 2.52 8.82 -15.71
N ILE A 162 2.52 9.79 -14.80
CA ILE A 162 3.16 11.07 -14.99
C ILE A 162 4.61 10.96 -14.52
N TYR A 163 5.54 11.25 -15.41
CA TYR A 163 6.98 11.33 -15.12
C TYR A 163 7.46 12.76 -15.22
N MET A 164 8.39 13.11 -14.35
CA MET A 164 9.18 14.32 -14.43
C MET A 164 10.55 13.95 -14.97
N GLU A 165 10.91 14.51 -16.11
CA GLU A 165 12.23 14.32 -16.73
C GLU A 165 13.19 15.35 -16.17
N THR A 166 14.30 14.86 -15.61
CA THR A 166 15.37 15.67 -15.07
C THR A 166 16.68 15.37 -15.79
N ILE A 167 17.59 16.35 -15.85
CA ILE A 167 18.86 16.21 -16.55
C ILE A 167 19.77 15.20 -15.86
N GLU A 168 19.86 15.25 -14.53
CA GLU A 168 20.79 14.40 -13.77
C GLU A 168 20.21 13.05 -13.36
N GLN A 169 18.92 13.00 -12.99
CA GLN A 169 18.31 11.81 -12.40
C GLN A 169 17.39 11.03 -13.37
N GLY A 170 17.21 11.56 -14.59
CA GLY A 170 16.35 10.92 -15.60
C GLY A 170 14.87 11.06 -15.27
N PHE A 171 14.11 9.96 -15.44
CA PHE A 171 12.66 9.96 -15.27
C PHE A 171 12.26 9.62 -13.83
N ILE A 172 11.61 10.57 -13.15
CA ILE A 172 11.09 10.40 -11.80
C ILE A 172 9.58 10.29 -11.87
N PRO A 173 8.98 9.16 -11.42
CA PRO A 173 7.54 9.00 -11.42
C PRO A 173 6.88 9.91 -10.37
N LEU A 174 5.93 10.73 -10.81
CA LEU A 174 5.13 11.60 -9.94
C LEU A 174 3.83 10.96 -9.50
N THR A 175 3.25 10.07 -10.32
CA THR A 175 2.06 9.31 -9.98
C THR A 175 2.39 7.83 -9.98
N ARG A 176 1.61 7.04 -9.25
CA ARG A 176 1.74 5.59 -9.18
C ARG A 176 0.58 4.91 -9.89
N ILE A 177 0.83 3.71 -10.38
CA ILE A 177 -0.18 2.85 -11.00
C ILE A 177 -1.38 2.64 -10.07
N GLU A 178 -1.10 2.50 -8.78
CA GLU A 178 -2.11 2.22 -7.75
C GLU A 178 -3.04 3.40 -7.42
N ASP A 179 -2.75 4.60 -7.94
CA ASP A 179 -3.63 5.77 -7.72
C ASP A 179 -4.94 5.67 -8.52
N ASN A 180 -5.08 4.70 -9.43
CA ASN A 180 -6.25 4.41 -10.26
C ASN A 180 -6.87 5.68 -10.87
N LEU A 181 -6.00 6.60 -11.33
CA LEU A 181 -6.43 7.86 -11.92
C LEU A 181 -6.99 7.60 -13.32
N THR A 182 -8.12 8.23 -13.62
CA THR A 182 -8.67 8.20 -14.96
C THR A 182 -7.79 9.00 -15.94
N PRO A 183 -7.76 8.66 -17.25
CA PRO A 183 -6.97 9.41 -18.23
C PRO A 183 -7.18 10.93 -18.22
N PRO A 184 -8.42 11.45 -18.07
CA PRO A 184 -8.65 12.90 -17.96
C PRO A 184 -8.06 13.51 -16.67
N GLU A 185 -8.08 12.78 -15.55
CA GLU A 185 -7.47 13.25 -14.31
C GLU A 185 -5.95 13.33 -14.39
N ILE A 186 -5.33 12.36 -15.09
CA ILE A 186 -3.89 12.35 -15.35
C ILE A 186 -3.49 13.53 -16.23
N ALA A 187 -4.23 13.75 -17.33
CA ALA A 187 -3.99 14.88 -18.23
C ALA A 187 -4.15 16.21 -17.50
N HIS A 188 -5.19 16.36 -16.67
CA HIS A 188 -5.43 17.56 -15.87
C HIS A 188 -4.28 17.81 -14.87
N LYS A 189 -3.85 16.79 -14.11
CA LYS A 189 -2.73 16.91 -13.15
C LYS A 189 -1.41 17.21 -13.84
N ALA A 190 -1.11 16.55 -14.95
CA ALA A 190 0.10 16.80 -15.71
C ALA A 190 0.11 18.22 -16.29
N GLY A 191 -1.03 18.71 -16.80
CA GLY A 191 -1.20 20.09 -17.26
C GLY A 191 -1.03 21.12 -16.13
N GLU A 192 -1.59 20.85 -14.95
CA GLU A 192 -1.44 21.71 -13.78
C GLU A 192 0.04 21.80 -13.34
N LEU A 193 0.75 20.68 -13.30
CA LEU A 193 2.18 20.63 -12.96
C LEU A 193 3.05 21.32 -14.01
N SER A 194 2.78 21.09 -15.29
CA SER A 194 3.48 21.74 -16.42
C SER A 194 3.33 23.26 -16.35
N LEU A 195 2.10 23.75 -16.16
CA LEU A 195 1.82 25.19 -15.99
C LEU A 195 2.46 25.77 -14.73
N PHE A 196 2.43 25.02 -13.64
CA PHE A 196 3.05 25.44 -12.40
C PHE A 196 4.58 25.49 -12.52
N LEU A 197 5.22 24.51 -13.10
CA LEU A 197 6.68 24.49 -13.26
C LEU A 197 7.17 25.36 -14.42
N GLY A 198 6.33 25.61 -15.41
CA GLY A 198 6.69 26.35 -16.62
C GLY A 198 7.51 25.51 -17.62
N VAL A 199 7.31 24.18 -17.62
CA VAL A 199 8.00 23.21 -18.48
C VAL A 199 7.04 22.59 -19.49
N PRO A 200 7.53 22.12 -20.66
CA PRO A 200 6.69 21.48 -21.67
C PRO A 200 6.09 20.15 -21.16
N LEU A 201 4.88 19.85 -21.66
CA LEU A 201 4.17 18.59 -21.43
C LEU A 201 4.24 17.73 -22.71
N PHE A 202 4.70 16.49 -22.58
CA PHE A 202 4.72 15.50 -23.65
C PHE A 202 3.81 14.31 -23.31
N TYR A 203 3.14 13.78 -24.33
CA TYR A 203 2.25 12.64 -24.26
C TYR A 203 2.90 11.39 -24.87
#